data_3f1514a3835b81c5ac5740081bf7073d
#
_entry.id   3f1514a3835b81c5ac5740081bf7073d
#
_cell.length_a   1.000
_cell.length_b   1.000
_cell.length_c   1.000
_cell.angle_alpha   90.00
_cell.angle_beta   90.00
_cell.angle_gamma   90.00
#
_symmetry.space_group_name_H-M   'P 1'
#
loop_
_entity.id
_entity.type
_entity.pdbx_description
1 polymer ?
#
loop_
_entity_poly.entity_id
_entity_poly.type
_entity_poly.pdbx_seq_one_letter_code
_entity_poly.pdbx_strand_id
1 'polypeptide(L)'
;NDPKKCKLLARKMSTYNSERRAIEAMLTDEAVKLAEDEFCEEPAIVACGKGKFWNPGVVGIVAGKLANSMRKPCLVLAKTEEDEYRGSGRGAKGINLVNALAECEENLEHWGGHPVAVGLTVKKGQLKNFKKSFLRAIKKQAELTDLVQYLKIDAFVELKDINNTLLEEINQLSPFGQGNHEPILAIQKIKLAEKPRKVGSGEHFQFGIKSMGQIISGIAWR
;
A
#
# COMPACT_ATOMS: atom_id res chain seq x y z
N ASN A 1 -28.57 24.66 -7.33
CA ASN A 1 -28.70 23.34 -6.69
C ASN A 1 -29.93 22.63 -7.24
N ASP A 2 -29.72 21.73 -8.23
CA ASP A 2 -30.78 20.89 -8.80
C ASP A 2 -30.63 19.44 -8.24
N PRO A 3 -31.57 19.00 -7.35
CA PRO A 3 -31.49 17.68 -6.75
C PRO A 3 -31.50 16.52 -7.76
N LYS A 4 -32.20 16.69 -8.90
CA LYS A 4 -32.24 15.67 -9.96
C LYS A 4 -30.87 15.52 -10.63
N LYS A 5 -30.21 16.63 -10.92
CA LYS A 5 -28.86 16.66 -11.49
C LYS A 5 -27.84 16.09 -10.51
N CYS A 6 -27.92 16.43 -9.23
CA CYS A 6 -27.05 15.87 -8.18
C CYS A 6 -27.22 14.35 -8.07
N LYS A 7 -28.44 13.83 -8.08
CA LYS A 7 -28.72 12.39 -8.03
C LYS A 7 -28.19 11.65 -9.27
N LEU A 8 -28.32 12.25 -10.45
CA LEU A 8 -27.76 11.70 -11.70
C LEU A 8 -26.23 11.61 -11.65
N LEU A 9 -25.57 12.69 -11.21
CA LEU A 9 -24.11 12.73 -11.07
C LEU A 9 -23.61 11.72 -10.05
N ALA A 10 -24.26 11.63 -8.88
CA ALA A 10 -23.92 10.65 -7.85
C ALA A 10 -24.00 9.20 -8.38
N ARG A 11 -25.06 8.87 -9.15
CA ARG A 11 -25.18 7.56 -9.79
C ARG A 11 -24.05 7.30 -10.77
N LYS A 12 -23.72 8.26 -11.66
CA LYS A 12 -22.59 8.13 -12.60
C LYS A 12 -21.27 7.91 -11.86
N MET A 13 -21.00 8.69 -10.82
CA MET A 13 -19.79 8.52 -10.00
C MET A 13 -19.73 7.13 -9.35
N SER A 14 -20.86 6.62 -8.83
CA SER A 14 -20.93 5.26 -8.27
C SER A 14 -20.64 4.20 -9.31
N THR A 15 -21.17 4.32 -10.54
CA THR A 15 -20.89 3.40 -11.64
C THR A 15 -19.39 3.41 -11.99
N TYR A 16 -18.82 4.58 -12.25
CA TYR A 16 -17.38 4.71 -12.55
C TYR A 16 -16.48 4.19 -11.42
N ASN A 17 -16.88 4.41 -10.18
CA ASN A 17 -16.11 3.87 -9.04
C ASN A 17 -16.20 2.33 -8.98
N SER A 18 -17.33 1.73 -9.32
CA SER A 18 -17.48 0.27 -9.39
C SER A 18 -16.61 -0.31 -10.53
N GLU A 19 -16.64 0.31 -11.72
CA GLU A 19 -15.79 -0.07 -12.85
C GLU A 19 -14.29 0.05 -12.50
N ARG A 20 -13.89 1.17 -11.89
CA ARG A 20 -12.52 1.38 -11.42
C ARG A 20 -12.09 0.27 -10.46
N ARG A 21 -12.94 -0.08 -9.47
CA ARG A 21 -12.64 -1.15 -8.51
C ARG A 21 -12.48 -2.51 -9.17
N ALA A 22 -13.29 -2.82 -10.19
CA ALA A 22 -13.17 -4.07 -10.93
C ALA A 22 -11.82 -4.13 -11.70
N ILE A 23 -11.45 -3.07 -12.40
CA ILE A 23 -10.15 -2.95 -13.09
C ILE A 23 -9.00 -3.06 -12.08
N GLU A 24 -9.11 -2.36 -10.95
CA GLU A 24 -8.12 -2.38 -9.87
C GLU A 24 -7.89 -3.79 -9.31
N ALA A 25 -8.96 -4.55 -9.08
CA ALA A 25 -8.86 -5.92 -8.58
C ALA A 25 -8.11 -6.81 -9.57
N MET A 26 -8.52 -6.80 -10.85
CA MET A 26 -7.88 -7.62 -11.89
C MET A 26 -6.41 -7.25 -12.09
N LEU A 27 -6.09 -5.96 -12.12
CA LEU A 27 -4.71 -5.49 -12.24
C LEU A 27 -3.88 -5.86 -11.00
N THR A 28 -4.47 -5.79 -9.80
CA THR A 28 -3.79 -6.19 -8.56
C THR A 28 -3.42 -7.66 -8.60
N ASP A 29 -4.35 -8.54 -8.97
CA ASP A 29 -4.11 -9.99 -9.03
C ASP A 29 -3.00 -10.34 -10.05
N GLU A 30 -3.00 -9.70 -11.22
CA GLU A 30 -1.96 -9.90 -12.22
C GLU A 30 -0.61 -9.37 -11.76
N ALA A 31 -0.58 -8.17 -11.16
CA ALA A 31 0.65 -7.55 -10.68
C ALA A 31 1.25 -8.28 -9.47
N VAL A 32 0.43 -8.87 -8.59
CA VAL A 32 0.90 -9.73 -7.49
C VAL A 32 1.59 -10.97 -8.04
N LYS A 33 0.98 -11.67 -9.00
CA LYS A 33 1.62 -12.84 -9.64
C LYS A 33 2.96 -12.49 -10.25
N LEU A 34 3.03 -11.39 -11.03
CA LEU A 34 4.28 -10.92 -11.59
C LEU A 34 5.33 -10.61 -10.51
N ALA A 35 4.90 -10.03 -9.38
CA ALA A 35 5.80 -9.71 -8.28
C ALA A 35 6.35 -10.97 -7.59
N GLU A 36 5.53 -11.98 -7.41
CA GLU A 36 5.92 -13.27 -6.82
C GLU A 36 6.84 -14.06 -7.75
N ASP A 37 6.54 -14.09 -9.06
CA ASP A 37 7.29 -14.87 -10.04
C ASP A 37 8.65 -14.23 -10.40
N GLU A 38 8.71 -12.90 -10.54
CA GLU A 38 9.89 -12.22 -11.09
C GLU A 38 10.72 -11.45 -10.04
N PHE A 39 10.12 -11.04 -8.89
CA PHE A 39 10.74 -10.08 -7.98
C PHE A 39 10.82 -10.56 -6.52
N CYS A 40 10.69 -11.86 -6.27
CA CYS A 40 10.73 -12.40 -4.91
C CYS A 40 12.05 -12.03 -4.20
N GLU A 41 13.18 -12.23 -4.86
CA GLU A 41 14.53 -11.96 -4.36
C GLU A 41 15.04 -10.53 -4.67
N GLU A 42 14.30 -9.76 -5.46
CA GLU A 42 14.73 -8.44 -5.87
C GLU A 42 14.43 -7.36 -4.79
N PRO A 43 15.24 -6.29 -4.72
CA PRO A 43 15.07 -5.23 -3.73
C PRO A 43 13.84 -4.34 -3.98
N ALA A 44 13.25 -4.41 -5.16
CA ALA A 44 12.06 -3.67 -5.56
C ALA A 44 11.24 -4.46 -6.58
N ILE A 45 10.00 -4.05 -6.81
CA ILE A 45 9.09 -4.61 -7.79
C ILE A 45 8.95 -3.62 -8.95
N VAL A 46 9.10 -4.11 -10.20
CA VAL A 46 8.83 -3.33 -11.41
C VAL A 46 7.87 -4.12 -12.29
N ALA A 47 6.61 -4.15 -11.88
CA ALA A 47 5.54 -4.83 -12.60
C ALA A 47 5.15 -4.02 -13.84
N CYS A 48 5.20 -4.68 -15.01
CA CYS A 48 4.91 -4.07 -16.29
C CYS A 48 3.94 -4.95 -17.09
N GLY A 49 2.91 -4.35 -17.66
CA GLY A 49 1.97 -5.09 -18.47
C GLY A 49 1.33 -4.28 -19.57
N LYS A 50 0.52 -4.95 -20.36
CA LYS A 50 -0.23 -4.38 -21.48
C LYS A 50 -1.66 -4.92 -21.46
N GLY A 51 -2.56 -4.21 -22.11
CA GLY A 51 -3.93 -4.65 -22.30
C GLY A 51 -4.95 -3.85 -21.49
N LYS A 52 -6.19 -4.30 -21.55
CA LYS A 52 -7.36 -3.54 -21.09
C LYS A 52 -7.32 -3.13 -19.62
N PHE A 53 -6.72 -3.95 -18.75
CA PHE A 53 -6.70 -3.71 -17.30
C PHE A 53 -5.50 -2.88 -16.84
N TRP A 54 -4.43 -2.82 -17.64
CA TRP A 54 -3.27 -1.98 -17.36
C TRP A 54 -3.57 -0.52 -17.70
N ASN A 55 -4.36 0.11 -16.84
CA ASN A 55 -4.83 1.48 -17.04
C ASN A 55 -3.98 2.47 -16.24
N PRO A 56 -3.37 3.50 -16.87
CA PRO A 56 -2.56 4.51 -16.20
C PRO A 56 -3.26 5.22 -15.02
N GLY A 57 -4.60 5.33 -15.05
CA GLY A 57 -5.39 5.91 -13.96
C GLY A 57 -5.51 5.02 -12.71
N VAL A 58 -5.14 3.74 -12.81
CA VAL A 58 -5.29 2.76 -11.72
C VAL A 58 -3.95 2.26 -11.19
N VAL A 59 -2.88 2.28 -12.01
CA VAL A 59 -1.56 1.74 -11.65
C VAL A 59 -1.01 2.33 -10.33
N GLY A 60 -1.30 3.60 -10.03
CA GLY A 60 -0.84 4.22 -8.78
C GLY A 60 -1.48 3.65 -7.51
N ILE A 61 -2.74 3.18 -7.60
CA ILE A 61 -3.44 2.52 -6.50
C ILE A 61 -2.85 1.13 -6.30
N VAL A 62 -2.64 0.40 -7.39
CA VAL A 62 -2.05 -0.95 -7.36
C VAL A 62 -0.61 -0.90 -6.86
N ALA A 63 0.21 0.07 -7.30
CA ALA A 63 1.55 0.27 -6.77
C ALA A 63 1.55 0.45 -5.24
N GLY A 64 0.58 1.20 -4.69
CA GLY A 64 0.42 1.37 -3.26
C GLY A 64 0.06 0.06 -2.53
N LYS A 65 -0.86 -0.71 -3.08
CA LYS A 65 -1.23 -2.02 -2.52
C LYS A 65 -0.05 -2.99 -2.53
N LEU A 66 0.67 -3.11 -3.65
CA LEU A 66 1.84 -3.97 -3.75
C LEU A 66 2.94 -3.54 -2.78
N ALA A 67 3.28 -2.25 -2.74
CA ALA A 67 4.32 -1.75 -1.84
C ALA A 67 4.01 -2.06 -0.38
N ASN A 68 2.75 -1.93 0.04
CA ASN A 68 2.31 -2.24 1.39
C ASN A 68 2.31 -3.75 1.69
N SER A 69 1.77 -4.59 0.78
CA SER A 69 1.67 -6.03 0.99
C SER A 69 3.02 -6.73 0.91
N MET A 70 3.85 -6.36 -0.07
CA MET A 70 5.17 -6.97 -0.30
C MET A 70 6.29 -6.27 0.51
N ARG A 71 5.99 -5.12 1.15
CA ARG A 71 6.95 -4.31 1.92
C ARG A 71 8.21 -3.92 1.15
N LYS A 72 8.07 -3.75 -0.17
CA LYS A 72 9.14 -3.36 -1.10
C LYS A 72 8.73 -2.12 -1.88
N PRO A 73 9.69 -1.27 -2.31
CA PRO A 73 9.40 -0.24 -3.30
C PRO A 73 8.82 -0.87 -4.55
N CYS A 74 7.79 -0.25 -5.11
CA CYS A 74 7.06 -0.83 -6.23
C CYS A 74 6.78 0.21 -7.32
N LEU A 75 7.08 -0.15 -8.56
CA LEU A 75 6.64 0.53 -9.77
C LEU A 75 5.62 -0.36 -10.50
N VAL A 76 4.51 0.22 -10.94
CA VAL A 76 3.50 -0.44 -11.79
C VAL A 76 3.35 0.39 -13.06
N LEU A 77 3.69 -0.21 -14.21
CA LEU A 77 3.82 0.45 -15.50
C LEU A 77 2.89 -0.21 -16.52
N ALA A 78 2.07 0.61 -17.18
CA ALA A 78 1.21 0.20 -18.28
C ALA A 78 1.87 0.56 -19.61
N LYS A 79 1.86 -0.36 -20.58
CA LYS A 79 2.32 -0.11 -21.92
C LYS A 79 1.30 0.79 -22.65
N THR A 80 1.77 1.89 -23.25
CA THR A 80 0.97 2.82 -24.06
C THR A 80 0.88 2.36 -25.53
N GLU A 81 0.05 3.03 -26.31
CA GLU A 81 -0.06 2.81 -27.76
C GLU A 81 1.21 3.23 -28.51
N GLU A 82 1.94 4.22 -27.97
CA GLU A 82 3.22 4.70 -28.51
C GLU A 82 4.41 3.76 -28.20
N ASP A 83 4.13 2.60 -27.59
CA ASP A 83 5.13 1.60 -27.19
C ASP A 83 6.06 2.06 -26.06
N GLU A 84 5.62 3.04 -25.28
CA GLU A 84 6.22 3.49 -24.03
C GLU A 84 5.61 2.77 -22.83
N TYR A 85 6.21 2.94 -21.65
CA TYR A 85 5.64 2.43 -20.41
C TYR A 85 5.41 3.60 -19.45
N ARG A 86 4.14 3.88 -19.15
CA ARG A 86 3.74 4.92 -18.21
C ARG A 86 3.18 4.32 -16.93
N GLY A 87 3.57 4.89 -15.80
CA GLY A 87 3.06 4.38 -14.53
C GLY A 87 3.41 5.21 -13.31
N SER A 88 3.26 4.56 -12.19
CA SER A 88 3.47 5.16 -10.88
C SER A 88 4.28 4.25 -9.98
N GLY A 89 5.02 4.88 -9.06
CA GLY A 89 5.75 4.18 -8.01
C GLY A 89 5.27 4.54 -6.61
N ARG A 90 5.45 3.59 -5.71
CA ARG A 90 5.29 3.79 -4.28
C ARG A 90 6.51 3.26 -3.55
N GLY A 91 7.03 4.08 -2.64
CA GLY A 91 8.22 3.76 -1.86
C GLY A 91 7.93 2.85 -0.68
N ALA A 92 8.98 2.28 -0.14
CA ALA A 92 9.01 1.66 1.17
C ALA A 92 9.84 2.54 2.12
N LYS A 93 9.72 2.30 3.42
CA LYS A 93 10.46 3.06 4.44
C LYS A 93 11.96 3.04 4.17
N GLY A 94 12.61 4.19 4.24
CA GLY A 94 14.04 4.34 4.04
C GLY A 94 14.48 4.47 2.58
N ILE A 95 13.58 4.32 1.61
CA ILE A 95 13.89 4.44 0.18
C ILE A 95 13.37 5.76 -0.39
N ASN A 96 14.22 6.45 -1.13
CA ASN A 96 13.89 7.65 -1.89
C ASN A 96 13.77 7.32 -3.38
N LEU A 97 12.52 7.22 -3.86
CA LEU A 97 12.24 6.90 -5.27
C LEU A 97 12.72 7.99 -6.23
N VAL A 98 12.70 9.26 -5.83
CA VAL A 98 13.18 10.37 -6.66
C VAL A 98 14.67 10.19 -6.96
N ASN A 99 15.49 9.89 -5.93
CA ASN A 99 16.91 9.63 -6.11
C ASN A 99 17.17 8.40 -6.97
N ALA A 100 16.36 7.33 -6.80
CA ALA A 100 16.48 6.13 -7.63
C ALA A 100 16.14 6.40 -9.10
N LEU A 101 15.13 7.22 -9.40
CA LEU A 101 14.77 7.60 -10.76
C LEU A 101 15.81 8.54 -11.39
N ALA A 102 16.42 9.43 -10.61
CA ALA A 102 17.51 10.29 -11.09
C ALA A 102 18.70 9.45 -11.59
N GLU A 103 19.05 8.34 -10.94
CA GLU A 103 20.08 7.41 -11.42
C GLU A 103 19.67 6.65 -12.71
N CYS A 104 18.40 6.78 -13.14
CA CYS A 104 17.84 6.11 -14.34
C CYS A 104 17.40 7.09 -15.42
N GLU A 105 17.68 8.38 -15.29
CA GLU A 105 17.14 9.48 -16.12
C GLU A 105 17.31 9.25 -17.62
N GLU A 106 18.43 8.69 -18.03
CA GLU A 106 18.72 8.37 -19.44
C GLU A 106 17.67 7.45 -20.10
N ASN A 107 17.00 6.60 -19.30
CA ASN A 107 15.98 5.65 -19.74
C ASN A 107 14.55 6.22 -19.67
N LEU A 108 14.39 7.42 -19.15
CA LEU A 108 13.10 8.03 -18.85
C LEU A 108 12.80 9.20 -19.79
N GLU A 109 11.54 9.27 -20.27
CA GLU A 109 11.04 10.42 -21.03
C GLU A 109 10.57 11.53 -20.07
N HIS A 110 9.78 11.15 -19.09
CA HIS A 110 9.28 12.03 -18.03
C HIS A 110 9.27 11.30 -16.71
N TRP A 111 9.61 12.00 -15.65
CA TRP A 111 9.50 11.48 -14.30
C TRP A 111 9.45 12.59 -13.26
N GLY A 112 8.92 12.29 -12.07
CA GLY A 112 8.88 13.23 -10.96
C GLY A 112 7.99 12.75 -9.84
N GLY A 113 7.95 13.52 -8.75
CA GLY A 113 7.13 13.24 -7.59
C GLY A 113 7.83 13.55 -6.28
N HIS A 114 7.55 12.74 -5.28
CA HIS A 114 8.09 12.82 -3.93
C HIS A 114 8.86 11.54 -3.57
N PRO A 115 9.71 11.56 -2.53
CA PRO A 115 10.48 10.38 -2.13
C PRO A 115 9.68 9.09 -2.01
N VAL A 116 8.41 9.16 -1.60
CA VAL A 116 7.53 8.00 -1.36
C VAL A 116 6.53 7.72 -2.48
N ALA A 117 6.39 8.61 -3.47
CA ALA A 117 5.42 8.46 -4.56
C ALA A 117 5.87 9.20 -5.81
N VAL A 118 6.00 8.48 -6.92
CA VAL A 118 6.50 9.01 -8.20
C VAL A 118 5.58 8.64 -9.36
N GLY A 119 5.62 9.46 -10.41
CA GLY A 119 5.11 9.15 -11.73
C GLY A 119 6.27 9.10 -12.74
N LEU A 120 6.17 8.24 -13.74
CA LEU A 120 7.23 8.10 -14.74
C LEU A 120 6.71 7.60 -16.09
N THR A 121 7.47 7.90 -17.12
CA THR A 121 7.32 7.33 -18.45
C THR A 121 8.69 6.82 -18.89
N VAL A 122 8.79 5.53 -19.17
CA VAL A 122 10.01 4.89 -19.67
C VAL A 122 10.02 5.00 -21.18
N LYS A 123 11.14 5.44 -21.76
CA LYS A 123 11.33 5.57 -23.20
C LYS A 123 11.10 4.26 -23.93
N LYS A 124 10.61 4.36 -25.16
CA LYS A 124 10.44 3.20 -26.06
C LYS A 124 11.73 2.39 -26.14
N GLY A 125 11.59 1.07 -26.00
CA GLY A 125 12.72 0.13 -26.06
C GLY A 125 13.67 0.13 -24.84
N GLN A 126 13.50 1.05 -23.88
CA GLN A 126 14.42 1.16 -22.74
C GLN A 126 13.96 0.42 -21.47
N LEU A 127 12.84 -0.30 -21.50
CA LEU A 127 12.31 -0.96 -20.31
C LEU A 127 13.30 -1.90 -19.63
N LYS A 128 14.04 -2.70 -20.40
CA LYS A 128 15.04 -3.65 -19.86
C LYS A 128 16.18 -2.93 -19.15
N ASN A 129 16.72 -1.89 -19.76
CA ASN A 129 17.80 -1.08 -19.18
C ASN A 129 17.30 -0.34 -17.95
N PHE A 130 16.11 0.25 -18.03
CA PHE A 130 15.46 0.91 -16.90
C PHE A 130 15.28 -0.03 -15.71
N LYS A 131 14.68 -1.22 -15.90
CA LYS A 131 14.52 -2.22 -14.81
C LYS A 131 15.84 -2.49 -14.12
N LYS A 132 16.91 -2.79 -14.90
CA LYS A 132 18.24 -3.07 -14.37
C LYS A 132 18.82 -1.91 -13.56
N SER A 133 18.77 -0.70 -14.10
CA SER A 133 19.30 0.50 -13.44
C SER A 133 18.52 0.83 -12.17
N PHE A 134 17.19 0.74 -12.22
CA PHE A 134 16.33 1.01 -11.07
C PHE A 134 16.57 0.01 -9.92
N LEU A 135 16.58 -1.29 -10.20
CA LEU A 135 16.85 -2.32 -9.18
C LEU A 135 18.23 -2.12 -8.54
N ARG A 136 19.24 -1.75 -9.33
CA ARG A 136 20.60 -1.43 -8.81
C ARG A 136 20.56 -0.19 -7.91
N ALA A 137 19.86 0.88 -8.30
CA ALA A 137 19.74 2.10 -7.51
C ALA A 137 19.03 1.84 -6.17
N ILE A 138 17.95 1.04 -6.17
CA ILE A 138 17.26 0.65 -4.94
C ILE A 138 18.14 -0.22 -4.06
N LYS A 139 18.86 -1.20 -4.62
CA LYS A 139 19.79 -2.07 -3.86
C LYS A 139 20.85 -1.25 -3.14
N LYS A 140 21.46 -0.29 -3.83
CA LYS A 140 22.43 0.64 -3.24
C LYS A 140 21.86 1.45 -2.07
N GLN A 141 20.62 1.93 -2.18
CA GLN A 141 19.96 2.64 -1.07
C GLN A 141 19.64 1.68 0.09
N ALA A 142 19.19 0.47 -0.20
CA ALA A 142 18.86 -0.55 0.81
C ALA A 142 20.07 -0.97 1.64
N GLU A 143 21.24 -1.08 1.02
CA GLU A 143 22.52 -1.41 1.69
C GLU A 143 22.97 -0.30 2.66
N LEU A 144 22.56 0.95 2.40
CA LEU A 144 22.89 2.11 3.23
C LEU A 144 21.84 2.41 4.32
N THR A 145 20.73 1.68 4.32
CA THR A 145 19.59 1.96 5.17
C THR A 145 19.24 0.72 6.00
N ASP A 146 19.11 0.90 7.30
CA ASP A 146 18.51 -0.13 8.15
C ASP A 146 17.01 -0.24 7.83
N LEU A 147 16.63 -1.21 7.01
CA LEU A 147 15.26 -1.43 6.55
C LEU A 147 14.38 -2.11 7.60
N VAL A 148 14.84 -2.24 8.83
CA VAL A 148 14.02 -2.79 9.92
C VAL A 148 12.78 -1.92 10.12
N GLN A 149 11.62 -2.52 9.94
CA GLN A 149 10.34 -1.87 10.20
C GLN A 149 10.06 -1.88 11.69
N TYR A 150 10.02 -0.71 12.29
CA TYR A 150 9.59 -0.55 13.67
C TYR A 150 8.10 -0.19 13.71
N LEU A 151 7.32 -0.92 14.48
CA LEU A 151 6.00 -0.48 14.90
C LEU A 151 6.19 0.44 16.11
N LYS A 152 5.87 1.72 15.94
CA LYS A 152 5.88 2.65 17.07
C LYS A 152 4.71 2.33 17.97
N ILE A 153 5.00 1.92 19.20
CA ILE A 153 4.02 1.72 20.27
C ILE A 153 4.04 2.98 21.12
N ASP A 154 2.89 3.59 21.33
CA ASP A 154 2.78 4.83 22.11
C ASP A 154 2.65 4.55 23.60
N ALA A 155 1.99 3.44 24.00
CA ALA A 155 1.95 3.00 25.39
C ALA A 155 1.75 1.49 25.53
N PHE A 156 2.23 0.94 26.64
CA PHE A 156 1.85 -0.39 27.11
C PHE A 156 0.69 -0.27 28.09
N VAL A 157 -0.32 -1.13 27.93
CA VAL A 157 -1.51 -1.18 28.80
C VAL A 157 -1.77 -2.61 29.26
N GLU A 158 -2.46 -2.78 30.38
CA GLU A 158 -2.97 -4.07 30.82
C GLU A 158 -4.36 -4.33 30.22
N LEU A 159 -4.76 -5.59 30.16
CA LEU A 159 -6.07 -5.94 29.61
C LEU A 159 -7.23 -5.28 30.37
N LYS A 160 -7.09 -5.10 31.68
CA LYS A 160 -8.07 -4.42 32.55
C LYS A 160 -8.27 -2.94 32.20
N ASP A 161 -7.27 -2.30 31.61
CA ASP A 161 -7.31 -0.89 31.26
C ASP A 161 -8.08 -0.65 29.93
N ILE A 162 -8.32 -1.72 29.16
CA ILE A 162 -9.10 -1.65 27.92
C ILE A 162 -10.60 -1.58 28.27
N ASN A 163 -11.08 -0.37 28.40
CA ASN A 163 -12.46 -0.07 28.76
C ASN A 163 -12.97 1.18 28.03
N ASN A 164 -14.25 1.53 28.21
CA ASN A 164 -14.86 2.67 27.57
C ASN A 164 -14.22 4.00 27.98
N THR A 165 -13.75 4.14 29.22
CA THR A 165 -13.09 5.35 29.69
C THR A 165 -11.81 5.61 28.90
N LEU A 166 -10.96 4.60 28.71
CA LEU A 166 -9.74 4.71 27.88
C LEU A 166 -10.09 5.09 26.45
N LEU A 167 -11.16 4.50 25.88
CA LEU A 167 -11.61 4.85 24.53
C LEU A 167 -12.07 6.31 24.44
N GLU A 168 -12.80 6.79 25.43
CA GLU A 168 -13.26 8.18 25.50
C GLU A 168 -12.06 9.15 25.62
N GLU A 169 -11.07 8.82 26.43
CA GLU A 169 -9.84 9.61 26.59
C GLU A 169 -9.03 9.66 25.28
N ILE A 170 -8.87 8.53 24.58
CA ILE A 170 -8.22 8.49 23.26
C ILE A 170 -9.00 9.35 22.25
N ASN A 171 -10.33 9.25 22.24
CA ASN A 171 -11.16 10.04 21.33
C ASN A 171 -11.03 11.56 21.54
N GLN A 172 -10.67 12.03 22.75
CA GLN A 172 -10.41 13.44 23.00
C GLN A 172 -9.16 13.96 22.27
N LEU A 173 -8.25 13.08 21.84
CA LEU A 173 -7.09 13.43 21.05
C LEU A 173 -7.44 13.66 19.56
N SER A 174 -8.64 13.31 19.13
CA SER A 174 -9.11 13.51 17.75
C SER A 174 -9.25 15.01 17.38
N PRO A 175 -9.20 15.39 16.08
CA PRO A 175 -9.19 14.51 14.91
C PRO A 175 -7.82 13.89 14.62
N PHE A 176 -7.81 12.60 14.34
CA PHE A 176 -6.60 11.89 13.93
C PHE A 176 -6.31 12.09 12.43
N GLY A 177 -5.04 12.03 12.04
CA GLY A 177 -4.60 12.18 10.66
C GLY A 177 -3.10 12.45 10.55
N GLN A 178 -2.71 13.13 9.48
CA GLN A 178 -1.31 13.48 9.26
C GLN A 178 -0.80 14.41 10.37
N GLY A 179 0.26 13.98 11.07
CA GLY A 179 0.85 14.74 12.19
C GLY A 179 0.20 14.48 13.55
N ASN A 180 -0.98 13.84 13.58
CA ASN A 180 -1.66 13.41 14.81
C ASN A 180 -2.23 12.00 14.62
N HIS A 181 -1.37 10.98 14.69
CA HIS A 181 -1.76 9.60 14.50
C HIS A 181 -2.56 9.07 15.70
N GLU A 182 -3.51 8.18 15.41
CA GLU A 182 -4.20 7.45 16.46
C GLU A 182 -3.18 6.64 17.27
N PRO A 183 -3.22 6.68 18.64
CA PRO A 183 -2.27 5.97 19.47
C PRO A 183 -2.31 4.46 19.26
N ILE A 184 -1.14 3.84 19.15
CA ILE A 184 -0.99 2.38 19.10
C ILE A 184 -0.63 1.89 20.49
N LEU A 185 -1.54 1.13 21.06
CA LEU A 185 -1.36 0.52 22.38
C LEU A 185 -0.89 -0.93 22.24
N ALA A 186 -0.03 -1.38 23.13
CA ALA A 186 0.42 -2.77 23.18
C ALA A 186 0.07 -3.42 24.52
N ILE A 187 -0.39 -4.66 24.45
CA ILE A 187 -0.66 -5.49 25.60
C ILE A 187 0.34 -6.64 25.61
N GLN A 188 1.00 -6.86 26.73
CA GLN A 188 1.93 -7.96 26.92
C GLN A 188 1.30 -9.11 27.71
N LYS A 189 1.94 -10.29 27.67
CA LYS A 189 1.57 -11.48 28.45
C LYS A 189 0.11 -11.92 28.29
N ILE A 190 -0.40 -11.81 27.06
CA ILE A 190 -1.74 -12.27 26.70
C ILE A 190 -1.70 -13.68 26.06
N LYS A 191 -2.83 -14.38 26.15
CA LYS A 191 -3.06 -15.63 25.44
C LYS A 191 -4.34 -15.52 24.63
N LEU A 192 -4.40 -16.22 23.49
CA LEU A 192 -5.67 -16.40 22.78
C LEU A 192 -6.63 -17.23 23.68
N ALA A 193 -7.86 -16.75 23.82
CA ALA A 193 -8.89 -17.49 24.56
C ALA A 193 -9.40 -18.68 23.75
N GLU A 194 -9.48 -18.51 22.42
CA GLU A 194 -9.91 -19.51 21.47
C GLU A 194 -9.21 -19.31 20.11
N LYS A 195 -9.37 -20.27 19.18
CA LYS A 195 -8.82 -20.14 17.82
C LYS A 195 -9.52 -18.98 17.09
N PRO A 196 -8.78 -18.05 16.45
CA PRO A 196 -9.38 -16.97 15.69
C PRO A 196 -10.30 -17.46 14.59
N ARG A 197 -11.44 -16.79 14.39
CA ARG A 197 -12.44 -17.09 13.38
C ARG A 197 -12.42 -16.06 12.27
N LYS A 198 -12.52 -16.50 11.03
CA LYS A 198 -12.72 -15.61 9.88
C LYS A 198 -14.13 -15.01 9.94
N VAL A 199 -14.25 -13.70 9.67
CA VAL A 199 -15.51 -12.95 9.64
C VAL A 199 -15.59 -12.05 8.42
N GLY A 200 -16.80 -11.59 8.09
CA GLY A 200 -17.05 -10.81 6.87
C GLY A 200 -16.87 -11.66 5.63
N SER A 201 -16.19 -11.11 4.60
CA SER A 201 -15.81 -11.83 3.37
C SER A 201 -14.69 -12.87 3.56
N GLY A 202 -14.26 -13.11 4.81
CA GLY A 202 -13.14 -14.01 5.14
C GLY A 202 -11.79 -13.30 5.21
N GLU A 203 -11.77 -11.99 5.07
CA GLU A 203 -10.55 -11.17 5.11
C GLU A 203 -10.19 -10.71 6.52
N HIS A 204 -11.16 -10.68 7.45
CA HIS A 204 -10.97 -10.23 8.83
C HIS A 204 -10.95 -11.41 9.80
N PHE A 205 -10.36 -11.22 10.96
CA PHE A 205 -10.31 -12.24 12.01
C PHE A 205 -10.90 -11.70 13.32
N GLN A 206 -11.90 -12.40 13.85
CA GLN A 206 -12.39 -12.23 15.21
C GLN A 206 -11.61 -13.15 16.15
N PHE A 207 -11.18 -12.63 17.28
CA PHE A 207 -10.43 -13.37 18.30
C PHE A 207 -10.79 -12.92 19.71
N GLY A 208 -10.57 -13.78 20.68
CA GLY A 208 -10.60 -13.44 22.10
C GLY A 208 -9.19 -13.49 22.68
N ILE A 209 -8.84 -12.49 23.49
CA ILE A 209 -7.60 -12.48 24.27
C ILE A 209 -7.93 -12.60 25.75
N LYS A 210 -7.10 -13.30 26.49
CA LYS A 210 -7.25 -13.49 27.93
C LYS A 210 -5.97 -13.14 28.68
N SER A 211 -6.15 -12.50 29.84
CA SER A 211 -5.09 -12.24 30.82
C SER A 211 -5.73 -12.15 32.21
N MET A 212 -5.14 -12.77 33.21
CA MET A 212 -5.58 -12.72 34.62
C MET A 212 -7.09 -12.94 34.83
N GLY A 213 -7.69 -13.88 34.08
CA GLY A 213 -9.12 -14.21 34.22
C GLY A 213 -10.08 -13.33 33.44
N GLN A 214 -9.61 -12.26 32.81
CA GLN A 214 -10.40 -11.41 31.91
C GLN A 214 -10.31 -11.92 30.47
N ILE A 215 -11.40 -11.75 29.70
CA ILE A 215 -11.46 -12.03 28.26
C ILE A 215 -12.05 -10.81 27.57
N ILE A 216 -11.35 -10.33 26.54
CA ILE A 216 -11.85 -9.27 25.66
C ILE A 216 -11.84 -9.79 24.22
N SER A 217 -12.93 -9.52 23.50
CA SER A 217 -13.05 -9.83 22.07
C SER A 217 -12.47 -8.70 21.24
N GLY A 218 -11.79 -9.06 20.16
CA GLY A 218 -11.22 -8.12 19.20
C GLY A 218 -11.44 -8.58 17.75
N ILE A 219 -11.25 -7.64 16.84
CA ILE A 219 -11.27 -7.90 15.40
C ILE A 219 -9.97 -7.36 14.80
N ALA A 220 -9.25 -8.22 14.08
CA ALA A 220 -8.14 -7.80 13.23
C ALA A 220 -8.71 -7.51 11.84
N TRP A 221 -8.74 -6.25 11.47
CA TRP A 221 -9.12 -5.77 10.15
C TRP A 221 -7.95 -5.95 9.17
N ARG A 222 -8.25 -6.37 7.95
CA ARG A 222 -7.27 -6.51 6.87
C ARG A 222 -7.52 -5.48 5.78
#